data_4e68e027f8d89f4d67c77a04527abd3c
#
_entry.id   4e68e027f8d89f4d67c77a04527abd3c
#
_cell.length_a   1.000
_cell.length_b   1.000
_cell.length_c   1.000
_cell.angle_alpha   90.00
_cell.angle_beta   90.00
_cell.angle_gamma   90.00
#
_symmetry.space_group_name_H-M   'P 1'
#
loop_
_entity.id
_entity.type
_entity.pdbx_description
1 polymer ?
#
loop_
_entity_poly.entity_id
_entity_poly.type
_entity_poly.pdbx_seq_one_letter_code
_entity_poly.pdbx_strand_id
1 'polypeptide(L)'
;MMNPETAITISHVSKVFNNGVVALNDVNLKVNQEDFVSLVGPSGCGKSTILRIIAGLSESSGGKIEWADRSLKEQIAFVFQDPALMPWSTVQNNIRLPLKLMGISKRMADVSIAKTLELVGLENFANAYPRQLSGGMKMRVSIARAIVTEPRVLLMDEPFGALDDITRTNLNDELLSLWNHQRQTILFVTHNIYEAVYLSKRVVVMAANPGRAIAEIPIDEPLPRTEAFRTSERYLNYCQQVYAALSEAMDPQSQESPRQFFSV
;
A
#
# COMPACT_ATOMS: atom_id res chain seq x y z
N MET A 1 7.23 15.01 -21.89
CA MET A 1 6.67 14.45 -20.65
C MET A 1 7.60 14.90 -19.54
N MET A 2 7.10 15.54 -18.47
CA MET A 2 7.93 15.86 -17.30
C MET A 2 8.41 14.55 -16.69
N ASN A 3 9.69 14.46 -16.36
CA ASN A 3 10.24 13.31 -15.66
C ASN A 3 9.54 13.24 -14.29
N PRO A 4 8.88 12.12 -13.90
CA PRO A 4 8.17 12.05 -12.64
C PRO A 4 9.15 12.30 -11.49
N GLU A 5 8.79 13.22 -10.60
CA GLU A 5 9.62 13.59 -9.47
C GLU A 5 9.65 12.42 -8.46
N THR A 6 10.83 11.94 -8.10
CA THR A 6 10.97 10.84 -7.13
C THR A 6 10.49 11.30 -5.76
N ALA A 7 9.63 10.54 -5.09
CA ALA A 7 9.20 10.78 -3.71
C ALA A 7 10.09 10.09 -2.69
N ILE A 8 10.40 8.81 -2.95
CA ILE A 8 11.16 7.94 -2.03
C ILE A 8 12.20 7.17 -2.84
N THR A 9 13.44 7.16 -2.37
CA THR A 9 14.52 6.29 -2.88
C THR A 9 14.94 5.33 -1.78
N ILE A 10 14.86 4.05 -2.05
CA ILE A 10 15.30 2.96 -1.20
C ILE A 10 16.56 2.39 -1.83
N SER A 11 17.70 2.49 -1.12
CA SER A 11 19.02 2.11 -1.64
C SER A 11 19.68 1.08 -0.73
N HIS A 12 19.92 -0.12 -1.26
CA HIS A 12 20.63 -1.21 -0.60
C HIS A 12 20.07 -1.59 0.77
N VAL A 13 18.73 -1.45 0.97
CA VAL A 13 18.10 -1.72 2.26
C VAL A 13 18.11 -3.19 2.59
N SER A 14 18.70 -3.50 3.74
CA SER A 14 18.76 -4.85 4.30
C SER A 14 18.20 -4.87 5.71
N LYS A 15 17.61 -6.00 6.12
CA LYS A 15 17.08 -6.23 7.46
C LYS A 15 17.42 -7.61 7.97
N VAL A 16 18.15 -7.64 9.08
CA VAL A 16 18.40 -8.85 9.87
C VAL A 16 17.74 -8.66 11.22
N PHE A 17 16.92 -9.60 11.64
CA PHE A 17 16.31 -9.59 12.96
C PHE A 17 17.27 -10.15 14.03
N ASN A 18 17.00 -9.87 15.31
CA ASN A 18 17.86 -10.30 16.43
C ASN A 18 18.02 -11.83 16.54
N ASN A 19 17.09 -12.59 15.98
CA ASN A 19 17.17 -14.05 15.90
C ASN A 19 18.01 -14.58 14.69
N GLY A 20 18.70 -13.68 13.98
CA GLY A 20 19.53 -14.03 12.82
C GLY A 20 18.77 -14.17 11.49
N VAL A 21 17.45 -14.04 11.47
CA VAL A 21 16.67 -14.13 10.23
C VAL A 21 16.93 -12.93 9.34
N VAL A 22 17.41 -13.18 8.12
CA VAL A 22 17.61 -12.17 7.07
C VAL A 22 16.27 -11.98 6.35
N ALA A 23 15.53 -10.94 6.71
CA ALA A 23 14.24 -10.65 6.13
C ALA A 23 14.33 -9.91 4.79
N LEU A 24 15.30 -9.00 4.65
CA LEU A 24 15.57 -8.24 3.43
C LEU A 24 17.06 -8.22 3.14
N ASN A 25 17.42 -8.32 1.88
CA ASN A 25 18.79 -8.22 1.41
C ASN A 25 18.87 -7.38 0.13
N ASP A 26 19.56 -6.26 0.22
CA ASP A 26 19.86 -5.38 -0.92
C ASP A 26 18.62 -4.93 -1.71
N VAL A 27 17.57 -4.46 -0.99
CA VAL A 27 16.35 -3.96 -1.64
C VAL A 27 16.62 -2.57 -2.20
N ASN A 28 16.40 -2.43 -3.51
CA ASN A 28 16.49 -1.18 -4.24
C ASN A 28 15.13 -0.88 -4.87
N LEU A 29 14.58 0.32 -4.65
CA LEU A 29 13.30 0.75 -5.21
C LEU A 29 13.22 2.27 -5.23
N LYS A 30 12.75 2.83 -6.34
CA LYS A 30 12.37 4.25 -6.44
C LYS A 30 10.85 4.36 -6.53
N VAL A 31 10.25 5.27 -5.79
CA VAL A 31 8.83 5.58 -5.83
C VAL A 31 8.67 7.03 -6.21
N ASN A 32 7.93 7.31 -7.27
CA ASN A 32 7.68 8.67 -7.71
C ASN A 32 6.48 9.28 -7.00
N GLN A 33 6.38 10.61 -7.02
CA GLN A 33 5.21 11.30 -6.52
C GLN A 33 3.97 10.87 -7.34
N GLU A 34 2.84 10.76 -6.67
CA GLU A 34 1.57 10.33 -7.27
C GLU A 34 1.64 8.93 -7.93
N ASP A 35 2.62 8.11 -7.58
CA ASP A 35 2.63 6.71 -8.00
C ASP A 35 1.69 5.88 -7.14
N PHE A 36 1.07 4.89 -7.78
CA PHE A 36 0.48 3.75 -7.10
C PHE A 36 1.35 2.53 -7.40
N VAL A 37 2.12 2.07 -6.42
CA VAL A 37 3.06 0.94 -6.55
C VAL A 37 2.57 -0.21 -5.71
N SER A 38 2.35 -1.37 -6.32
CA SER A 38 2.10 -2.61 -5.57
C SER A 38 3.36 -3.43 -5.41
N LEU A 39 3.55 -3.96 -4.20
CA LEU A 39 4.56 -4.96 -3.88
C LEU A 39 3.88 -6.32 -3.77
N VAL A 40 4.26 -7.26 -4.64
CA VAL A 40 3.75 -8.64 -4.64
C VAL A 40 4.89 -9.63 -4.40
N GLY A 41 4.56 -10.77 -3.82
CA GLY A 41 5.57 -11.81 -3.54
C GLY A 41 5.03 -12.85 -2.56
N PRO A 42 5.71 -13.99 -2.40
CA PRO A 42 5.29 -15.04 -1.48
C PRO A 42 5.24 -14.55 -0.03
N SER A 43 4.53 -15.29 0.81
CA SER A 43 4.49 -15.00 2.25
C SER A 43 5.90 -15.05 2.84
N GLY A 44 6.22 -14.11 3.71
CA GLY A 44 7.54 -14.03 4.34
C GLY A 44 8.65 -13.40 3.49
N CYS A 45 8.39 -12.94 2.26
CA CYS A 45 9.42 -12.29 1.42
C CYS A 45 9.77 -10.84 1.85
N GLY A 46 9.27 -10.35 2.97
CA GLY A 46 9.67 -9.06 3.53
C GLY A 46 8.84 -7.85 3.09
N LYS A 47 7.71 -8.01 2.39
CA LYS A 47 6.82 -6.91 1.96
C LYS A 47 6.40 -5.99 3.11
N SER A 48 5.83 -6.57 4.16
CA SER A 48 5.44 -5.80 5.37
C SER A 48 6.66 -5.21 6.09
N THR A 49 7.81 -5.88 6.03
CA THR A 49 9.05 -5.39 6.65
C THR A 49 9.55 -4.13 5.96
N ILE A 50 9.62 -4.11 4.63
CA ILE A 50 10.05 -2.91 3.90
C ILE A 50 9.04 -1.76 4.10
N LEU A 51 7.74 -2.04 4.12
CA LEU A 51 6.72 -1.03 4.38
C LEU A 51 6.89 -0.40 5.77
N ARG A 52 7.14 -1.21 6.80
CA ARG A 52 7.40 -0.74 8.17
C ARG A 52 8.69 0.07 8.29
N ILE A 53 9.73 -0.28 7.52
CA ILE A 53 10.98 0.51 7.50
C ILE A 53 10.71 1.87 6.84
N ILE A 54 9.98 1.93 5.74
CA ILE A 54 9.57 3.19 5.08
C ILE A 54 8.78 4.07 6.04
N ALA A 55 7.85 3.47 6.81
CA ALA A 55 7.04 4.17 7.81
C ALA A 55 7.84 4.64 9.05
N GLY A 56 9.10 4.23 9.19
CA GLY A 56 9.89 4.48 10.41
C GLY A 56 9.45 3.65 11.62
N LEU A 57 8.62 2.62 11.42
CA LEU A 57 8.17 1.69 12.46
C LEU A 57 9.18 0.56 12.74
N SER A 58 10.19 0.41 11.90
CA SER A 58 11.30 -0.52 12.07
C SER A 58 12.57 0.08 11.49
N GLU A 59 13.70 -0.22 12.07
CA GLU A 59 15.01 0.20 11.55
C GLU A 59 15.53 -0.82 10.53
N SER A 60 16.21 -0.34 9.47
CA SER A 60 17.01 -1.20 8.59
C SER A 60 18.31 -1.61 9.29
N SER A 61 18.87 -2.75 8.91
CA SER A 61 20.22 -3.17 9.36
C SER A 61 21.33 -2.63 8.46
N GLY A 62 20.98 -2.17 7.25
CA GLY A 62 21.90 -1.57 6.29
C GLY A 62 21.13 -0.85 5.20
N GLY A 63 21.86 -0.07 4.37
CA GLY A 63 21.26 0.75 3.34
C GLY A 63 20.61 2.04 3.88
N LYS A 64 19.87 2.74 3.02
CA LYS A 64 19.21 4.01 3.39
C LYS A 64 17.89 4.20 2.66
N ILE A 65 17.01 4.98 3.30
CA ILE A 65 15.79 5.51 2.67
C ILE A 65 15.92 7.03 2.63
N GLU A 66 15.86 7.57 1.43
CA GLU A 66 15.93 9.01 1.17
C GLU A 66 14.56 9.49 0.70
N TRP A 67 14.11 10.56 1.29
CA TRP A 67 12.88 11.27 0.92
C TRP A 67 13.26 12.51 0.12
N ALA A 68 12.57 12.75 -0.98
CA ALA A 68 12.80 13.96 -1.79
C ALA A 68 12.55 15.24 -0.99
N ASP A 69 11.58 15.18 -0.08
CA ASP A 69 11.22 16.27 0.81
C ASP A 69 10.87 15.71 2.21
N ARG A 70 11.34 16.38 3.25
CA ARG A 70 11.03 16.03 4.64
C ARG A 70 9.53 16.05 4.93
N SER A 71 8.78 16.94 4.29
CA SER A 71 7.33 17.03 4.44
C SER A 71 6.60 15.77 3.98
N LEU A 72 7.13 15.03 3.00
CA LEU A 72 6.59 13.72 2.58
C LEU A 72 6.68 12.71 3.71
N LYS A 73 7.84 12.67 4.40
CA LYS A 73 8.04 11.77 5.54
C LYS A 73 7.14 12.10 6.73
N GLU A 74 6.81 13.37 6.93
CA GLU A 74 5.95 13.83 8.03
C GLU A 74 4.45 13.62 7.73
N GLN A 75 4.09 13.41 6.47
CA GLN A 75 2.71 13.23 6.01
C GLN A 75 2.46 11.81 5.49
N ILE A 76 2.90 10.83 6.28
CA ILE A 76 2.66 9.40 6.00
C ILE A 76 1.45 8.94 6.80
N ALA A 77 0.58 8.14 6.16
CA ALA A 77 -0.40 7.32 6.86
C ALA A 77 -0.16 5.84 6.57
N PHE A 78 -0.54 4.98 7.52
CA PHE A 78 -0.36 3.53 7.43
C PHE A 78 -1.68 2.81 7.67
N VAL A 79 -2.05 1.91 6.76
CA VAL A 79 -3.18 0.98 6.90
C VAL A 79 -2.61 -0.41 7.12
N PHE A 80 -2.89 -0.99 8.28
CA PHE A 80 -2.45 -2.33 8.65
C PHE A 80 -3.39 -3.40 8.10
N GLN A 81 -2.92 -4.62 7.99
CA GLN A 81 -3.70 -5.80 7.62
C GLN A 81 -4.87 -6.03 8.58
N ASP A 82 -4.64 -5.89 9.89
CA ASP A 82 -5.71 -5.78 10.89
C ASP A 82 -6.15 -4.31 10.97
N PRO A 83 -7.45 -4.00 10.86
CA PRO A 83 -7.96 -2.62 10.98
C PRO A 83 -7.55 -1.89 12.26
N ALA A 84 -7.20 -2.64 13.33
CA ALA A 84 -6.71 -2.13 14.61
C ALA A 84 -7.56 -0.95 15.14
N LEU A 85 -8.88 -1.10 15.10
CA LEU A 85 -9.82 -0.10 15.60
C LEU A 85 -9.90 -0.16 17.12
N MET A 86 -10.06 1.01 17.75
CA MET A 86 -10.32 1.12 19.17
C MET A 86 -11.73 0.55 19.46
N PRO A 87 -11.88 -0.62 20.11
CA PRO A 87 -13.17 -1.31 20.24
C PRO A 87 -14.17 -0.56 21.13
N TRP A 88 -13.68 0.32 22.00
CA TRP A 88 -14.48 1.17 22.91
C TRP A 88 -14.87 2.51 22.31
N SER A 89 -14.43 2.81 21.08
CA SER A 89 -14.71 4.07 20.39
C SER A 89 -15.64 3.85 19.20
N THR A 90 -16.49 4.83 18.92
CA THR A 90 -17.33 4.83 17.71
C THR A 90 -16.49 4.98 16.45
N VAL A 91 -17.09 4.73 15.28
CA VAL A 91 -16.49 4.93 13.96
C VAL A 91 -15.91 6.34 13.83
N GLN A 92 -16.73 7.38 14.04
CA GLN A 92 -16.26 8.75 13.95
C GLN A 92 -15.12 9.09 14.93
N ASN A 93 -15.09 8.48 16.11
CA ASN A 93 -14.02 8.70 17.08
C ASN A 93 -12.74 7.95 16.73
N ASN A 94 -12.84 6.79 16.08
CA ASN A 94 -11.69 6.11 15.48
C ASN A 94 -11.07 6.97 14.38
N ILE A 95 -11.87 7.55 13.48
CA ILE A 95 -11.40 8.43 12.42
C ILE A 95 -10.85 9.75 12.99
N ARG A 96 -11.44 10.28 14.06
CA ARG A 96 -10.99 11.52 14.73
C ARG A 96 -9.62 11.42 15.35
N LEU A 97 -9.16 10.22 15.73
CA LEU A 97 -7.94 10.04 16.52
C LEU A 97 -6.72 10.77 15.95
N PRO A 98 -6.32 10.58 14.67
CA PRO A 98 -5.14 11.27 14.14
C PRO A 98 -5.30 12.79 14.13
N LEU A 99 -6.47 13.33 13.79
CA LEU A 99 -6.73 14.77 13.83
C LEU A 99 -6.59 15.36 15.25
N LYS A 100 -7.05 14.59 16.27
CA LYS A 100 -6.88 14.96 17.68
C LYS A 100 -5.40 15.00 18.08
N LEU A 101 -4.61 14.04 17.63
CA LEU A 101 -3.16 13.99 17.90
C LEU A 101 -2.41 15.15 17.22
N MET A 102 -2.90 15.61 16.07
CA MET A 102 -2.39 16.81 15.38
C MET A 102 -2.87 18.12 16.00
N GLY A 103 -3.67 18.10 17.06
CA GLY A 103 -4.19 19.30 17.72
C GLY A 103 -5.31 20.01 16.95
N ILE A 104 -5.91 19.37 15.95
CA ILE A 104 -7.02 19.96 15.16
C ILE A 104 -8.25 20.12 16.06
N SER A 105 -8.86 21.32 16.03
CA SER A 105 -10.05 21.61 16.80
C SER A 105 -11.21 20.69 16.44
N LYS A 106 -12.08 20.39 17.44
CA LYS A 106 -13.24 19.49 17.22
C LYS A 106 -14.11 19.94 16.04
N ARG A 107 -14.37 21.24 15.90
CA ARG A 107 -15.20 21.80 14.82
C ARG A 107 -14.61 21.53 13.43
N MET A 108 -13.31 21.71 13.27
CA MET A 108 -12.63 21.42 12.00
C MET A 108 -12.58 19.90 11.73
N ALA A 109 -12.26 19.12 12.76
CA ALA A 109 -12.24 17.67 12.65
C ALA A 109 -13.61 17.09 12.24
N ASP A 110 -14.72 17.62 12.77
CA ASP A 110 -16.07 17.16 12.43
C ASP A 110 -16.38 17.31 10.93
N VAL A 111 -15.92 18.40 10.30
CA VAL A 111 -16.09 18.63 8.86
C VAL A 111 -15.28 17.59 8.05
N SER A 112 -14.01 17.40 8.38
CA SER A 112 -13.15 16.42 7.69
C SER A 112 -13.67 15.00 7.86
N ILE A 113 -14.15 14.65 9.07
CA ILE A 113 -14.70 13.33 9.36
C ILE A 113 -15.98 13.07 8.55
N ALA A 114 -16.90 14.05 8.48
CA ALA A 114 -18.14 13.89 7.70
C ALA A 114 -17.82 13.62 6.22
N LYS A 115 -16.93 14.43 5.62
CA LYS A 115 -16.45 14.24 4.25
C LYS A 115 -15.81 12.87 4.05
N THR A 116 -14.98 12.44 5.01
CA THR A 116 -14.28 11.15 4.91
C THR A 116 -15.25 9.97 5.06
N LEU A 117 -16.26 10.07 5.94
CA LEU A 117 -17.30 9.05 6.07
C LEU A 117 -18.09 8.88 4.78
N GLU A 118 -18.44 9.98 4.10
CA GLU A 118 -19.09 9.97 2.80
C GLU A 118 -18.21 9.28 1.74
N LEU A 119 -16.91 9.60 1.71
CA LEU A 119 -15.95 8.98 0.76
C LEU A 119 -15.85 7.46 0.90
N VAL A 120 -16.04 6.92 2.11
CA VAL A 120 -15.97 5.46 2.37
C VAL A 120 -17.35 4.82 2.54
N GLY A 121 -18.45 5.54 2.30
CA GLY A 121 -19.83 5.05 2.36
C GLY A 121 -20.25 4.58 3.76
N LEU A 122 -19.84 5.30 4.81
CA LEU A 122 -20.10 4.94 6.21
C LEU A 122 -20.79 6.06 7.01
N GLU A 123 -21.42 7.04 6.38
CA GLU A 123 -22.08 8.18 7.02
C GLU A 123 -23.18 7.74 8.02
N ASN A 124 -23.91 6.67 7.69
CA ASN A 124 -24.96 6.13 8.55
C ASN A 124 -24.41 5.31 9.73
N PHE A 125 -23.10 5.03 9.76
CA PHE A 125 -22.44 4.23 10.79
C PHE A 125 -21.52 5.06 11.69
N ALA A 126 -21.54 6.38 11.62
CA ALA A 126 -20.69 7.28 12.39
C ALA A 126 -20.67 6.97 13.90
N ASN A 127 -21.82 6.64 14.46
CA ASN A 127 -22.00 6.34 15.89
C ASN A 127 -21.89 4.84 16.24
N ALA A 128 -21.71 3.96 15.24
CA ALA A 128 -21.55 2.52 15.47
C ALA A 128 -20.20 2.22 16.11
N TYR A 129 -20.14 1.13 16.88
CA TYR A 129 -18.90 0.58 17.43
C TYR A 129 -18.32 -0.51 16.52
N PRO A 130 -17.02 -0.80 16.57
CA PRO A 130 -16.39 -1.82 15.72
C PRO A 130 -17.07 -3.19 15.77
N ARG A 131 -17.63 -3.61 16.92
CA ARG A 131 -18.36 -4.87 17.07
C ARG A 131 -19.64 -4.97 16.23
N GLN A 132 -20.17 -3.84 15.76
CA GLN A 132 -21.39 -3.74 14.97
C GLN A 132 -21.11 -3.69 13.45
N LEU A 133 -19.84 -3.77 13.05
CA LEU A 133 -19.39 -3.63 11.67
C LEU A 133 -18.96 -4.97 11.11
N SER A 134 -19.19 -5.18 9.80
CA SER A 134 -18.57 -6.27 9.03
C SER A 134 -17.05 -6.07 8.91
N GLY A 135 -16.33 -7.12 8.45
CA GLY A 135 -14.89 -7.03 8.19
C GLY A 135 -14.53 -5.92 7.20
N GLY A 136 -15.26 -5.84 6.09
CA GLY A 136 -15.08 -4.78 5.08
C GLY A 136 -15.36 -3.38 5.64
N MET A 137 -16.43 -3.21 6.44
CA MET A 137 -16.71 -1.93 7.08
C MET A 137 -15.60 -1.51 8.06
N LYS A 138 -15.06 -2.45 8.84
CA LYS A 138 -13.91 -2.17 9.72
C LYS A 138 -12.69 -1.70 8.92
N MET A 139 -12.43 -2.32 7.77
CA MET A 139 -11.33 -1.91 6.90
C MET A 139 -11.58 -0.52 6.31
N ARG A 140 -12.79 -0.21 5.86
CA ARG A 140 -13.17 1.14 5.42
C ARG A 140 -12.94 2.20 6.52
N VAL A 141 -13.25 1.89 7.79
CA VAL A 141 -12.96 2.79 8.92
C VAL A 141 -11.44 2.96 9.10
N SER A 142 -10.64 1.89 8.94
CA SER A 142 -9.18 1.97 9.00
C SER A 142 -8.60 2.85 7.90
N ILE A 143 -9.09 2.69 6.66
CA ILE A 143 -8.73 3.54 5.53
C ILE A 143 -9.15 4.99 5.80
N ALA A 144 -10.41 5.22 6.21
CA ALA A 144 -10.91 6.55 6.56
C ALA A 144 -10.04 7.24 7.62
N ARG A 145 -9.65 6.50 8.67
CA ARG A 145 -8.73 6.99 9.70
C ARG A 145 -7.36 7.38 9.14
N ALA A 146 -6.87 6.66 8.15
CA ALA A 146 -5.60 6.98 7.51
C ALA A 146 -5.68 8.22 6.60
N ILE A 147 -6.76 8.35 5.82
CA ILE A 147 -6.88 9.41 4.81
C ILE A 147 -7.45 10.74 5.35
N VAL A 148 -8.07 10.75 6.54
CA VAL A 148 -8.70 11.96 7.11
C VAL A 148 -7.70 13.10 7.35
N THR A 149 -6.41 12.79 7.46
CA THR A 149 -5.32 13.75 7.58
C THR A 149 -4.79 14.25 6.24
N GLU A 150 -5.37 13.78 5.13
CA GLU A 150 -4.93 14.09 3.75
C GLU A 150 -3.42 13.82 3.56
N PRO A 151 -2.92 12.60 3.86
CA PRO A 151 -1.50 12.29 3.80
C PRO A 151 -0.99 12.36 2.36
N ARG A 152 0.26 12.75 2.16
CA ARG A 152 0.92 12.71 0.85
C ARG A 152 1.40 11.31 0.46
N VAL A 153 1.67 10.46 1.45
CA VAL A 153 2.10 9.07 1.26
C VAL A 153 1.20 8.14 2.07
N LEU A 154 0.63 7.14 1.40
CA LEU A 154 -0.21 6.11 2.01
C LEU A 154 0.46 4.75 1.85
N LEU A 155 0.73 4.10 2.97
CA LEU A 155 1.31 2.77 3.04
C LEU A 155 0.22 1.79 3.46
N MET A 156 0.02 0.71 2.70
CA MET A 156 -1.07 -0.25 2.93
C MET A 156 -0.52 -1.67 2.94
N ASP A 157 -0.63 -2.36 4.07
CA ASP A 157 -0.10 -3.72 4.30
C ASP A 157 -1.23 -4.76 4.23
N GLU A 158 -1.43 -5.38 3.07
CA GLU A 158 -2.46 -6.39 2.79
C GLU A 158 -3.89 -6.03 3.29
N PRO A 159 -4.39 -4.80 3.00
CA PRO A 159 -5.60 -4.30 3.65
C PRO A 159 -6.86 -5.11 3.32
N PHE A 160 -6.87 -5.82 2.19
CA PHE A 160 -8.04 -6.56 1.71
C PHE A 160 -7.89 -8.09 1.81
N GLY A 161 -6.78 -8.57 2.40
CA GLY A 161 -6.44 -9.99 2.42
C GLY A 161 -7.46 -10.89 3.14
N ALA A 162 -8.19 -10.37 4.14
CA ALA A 162 -9.17 -11.10 4.91
C ALA A 162 -10.63 -10.95 4.41
N LEU A 163 -10.84 -10.30 3.25
CA LEU A 163 -12.16 -10.00 2.72
C LEU A 163 -12.57 -10.99 1.61
N ASP A 164 -13.88 -11.20 1.48
CA ASP A 164 -14.45 -11.92 0.35
C ASP A 164 -14.23 -11.17 -0.98
N ASP A 165 -14.31 -11.89 -2.09
CA ASP A 165 -13.95 -11.36 -3.42
C ASP A 165 -14.84 -10.19 -3.88
N ILE A 166 -16.13 -10.19 -3.53
CA ILE A 166 -17.06 -9.12 -3.91
C ILE A 166 -16.74 -7.85 -3.15
N THR A 167 -16.59 -7.96 -1.82
CA THR A 167 -16.21 -6.83 -0.95
C THR A 167 -14.85 -6.26 -1.35
N ARG A 168 -13.87 -7.12 -1.66
CA ARG A 168 -12.55 -6.75 -2.13
C ARG A 168 -12.61 -5.97 -3.44
N THR A 169 -13.38 -6.45 -4.41
CA THR A 169 -13.56 -5.80 -5.72
C THR A 169 -14.11 -4.39 -5.56
N ASN A 170 -15.15 -4.23 -4.75
CA ASN A 170 -15.75 -2.92 -4.48
C ASN A 170 -14.76 -1.96 -3.79
N LEU A 171 -14.00 -2.45 -2.81
CA LEU A 171 -12.99 -1.64 -2.13
C LEU A 171 -11.81 -1.25 -3.03
N ASN A 172 -11.45 -2.08 -3.99
CA ASN A 172 -10.46 -1.74 -5.01
C ASN A 172 -10.94 -0.57 -5.88
N ASP A 173 -12.21 -0.56 -6.29
CA ASP A 173 -12.81 0.53 -7.07
C ASP A 173 -12.86 1.82 -6.27
N GLU A 174 -13.28 1.74 -5.01
CA GLU A 174 -13.31 2.88 -4.10
C GLU A 174 -11.91 3.46 -3.86
N LEU A 175 -10.91 2.60 -3.60
CA LEU A 175 -9.53 3.02 -3.40
C LEU A 175 -8.94 3.69 -4.64
N LEU A 176 -9.21 3.12 -5.81
CA LEU A 176 -8.74 3.68 -7.08
C LEU A 176 -9.39 5.04 -7.37
N SER A 177 -10.69 5.17 -7.09
CA SER A 177 -11.42 6.44 -7.20
C SER A 177 -10.83 7.49 -6.26
N LEU A 178 -10.62 7.13 -4.99
CA LEU A 178 -10.00 7.98 -4.00
C LEU A 178 -8.62 8.48 -4.47
N TRP A 179 -7.76 7.56 -4.89
CA TRP A 179 -6.43 7.90 -5.38
C TRP A 179 -6.46 8.83 -6.61
N ASN A 180 -7.39 8.59 -7.53
CA ASN A 180 -7.54 9.44 -8.73
C ASN A 180 -7.91 10.90 -8.38
N HIS A 181 -8.64 11.10 -7.28
CA HIS A 181 -9.03 12.44 -6.81
C HIS A 181 -7.93 13.12 -5.99
N GLN A 182 -7.23 12.39 -5.14
CA GLN A 182 -6.27 12.96 -4.17
C GLN A 182 -4.82 12.94 -4.65
N ARG A 183 -4.50 12.07 -5.63
CA ARG A 183 -3.15 11.95 -6.21
C ARG A 183 -2.06 11.72 -5.16
N GLN A 184 -2.35 10.91 -4.17
CA GLN A 184 -1.37 10.50 -3.16
C GLN A 184 -0.34 9.52 -3.75
N THR A 185 0.85 9.46 -3.16
CA THR A 185 1.80 8.38 -3.43
C THR A 185 1.39 7.16 -2.61
N ILE A 186 1.10 6.03 -3.24
CA ILE A 186 0.64 4.80 -2.55
C ILE A 186 1.63 3.67 -2.75
N LEU A 187 2.05 3.05 -1.63
CA LEU A 187 2.69 1.73 -1.64
C LEU A 187 1.72 0.72 -1.04
N PHE A 188 1.35 -0.25 -1.86
CA PHE A 188 0.33 -1.24 -1.56
C PHE A 188 0.94 -2.65 -1.54
N VAL A 189 0.88 -3.33 -0.41
CA VAL A 189 1.30 -4.73 -0.28
C VAL A 189 0.10 -5.63 -0.47
N THR A 190 0.21 -6.59 -1.35
CA THR A 190 -0.80 -7.65 -1.53
C THR A 190 -0.14 -8.95 -2.01
N HIS A 191 -0.80 -10.08 -1.77
CA HIS A 191 -0.50 -11.37 -2.39
C HIS A 191 -1.41 -11.66 -3.59
N ASN A 192 -2.37 -10.77 -3.89
CA ASN A 192 -3.32 -10.93 -4.98
C ASN A 192 -2.83 -10.17 -6.24
N ILE A 193 -2.45 -10.92 -7.27
CA ILE A 193 -1.96 -10.38 -8.55
C ILE A 193 -3.01 -9.49 -9.21
N TYR A 194 -4.27 -9.90 -9.16
CA TYR A 194 -5.38 -9.18 -9.78
C TYR A 194 -5.58 -7.79 -9.15
N GLU A 195 -5.46 -7.67 -7.82
CA GLU A 195 -5.46 -6.37 -7.15
C GLU A 195 -4.29 -5.50 -7.60
N ALA A 196 -3.09 -6.08 -7.56
CA ALA A 196 -1.87 -5.35 -7.89
C ALA A 196 -1.93 -4.75 -9.29
N VAL A 197 -2.35 -5.56 -10.29
CA VAL A 197 -2.48 -5.10 -11.68
C VAL A 197 -3.59 -4.07 -11.83
N TYR A 198 -4.72 -4.26 -11.15
CA TYR A 198 -5.85 -3.35 -11.27
C TYR A 198 -5.59 -1.97 -10.67
N LEU A 199 -4.94 -1.90 -9.52
CA LEU A 199 -4.76 -0.67 -8.76
C LEU A 199 -3.54 0.14 -9.22
N SER A 200 -2.47 -0.51 -9.67
CA SER A 200 -1.15 0.11 -9.69
C SER A 200 -0.73 0.65 -11.05
N LYS A 201 0.06 1.70 -11.07
CA LYS A 201 0.84 2.10 -12.26
C LYS A 201 1.99 1.13 -12.54
N ARG A 202 2.48 0.45 -11.50
CA ARG A 202 3.52 -0.58 -11.64
C ARG A 202 3.49 -1.56 -10.48
N VAL A 203 3.86 -2.78 -10.78
CA VAL A 203 3.93 -3.89 -9.82
C VAL A 203 5.39 -4.28 -9.63
N VAL A 204 5.86 -4.28 -8.40
CA VAL A 204 7.19 -4.75 -7.99
C VAL A 204 7.05 -6.16 -7.44
N VAL A 205 7.77 -7.10 -8.03
CA VAL A 205 7.79 -8.51 -7.60
C VAL A 205 8.96 -8.71 -6.65
N MET A 206 8.67 -9.30 -5.49
CA MET A 206 9.65 -9.62 -4.47
C MET A 206 9.85 -11.13 -4.35
N ALA A 207 11.10 -11.58 -4.34
CA ALA A 207 11.49 -12.94 -3.98
C ALA A 207 11.66 -13.08 -2.47
N ALA A 208 11.60 -14.34 -1.98
CA ALA A 208 11.86 -14.68 -0.58
C ALA A 208 13.27 -15.26 -0.40
N ASN A 209 13.71 -15.37 0.85
CA ASN A 209 14.89 -16.12 1.33
C ASN A 209 16.25 -15.72 0.70
N PRO A 210 16.74 -14.50 0.85
CA PRO A 210 16.16 -13.35 1.53
C PRO A 210 15.26 -12.49 0.62
N GLY A 211 14.45 -11.63 1.22
CA GLY A 211 13.59 -10.71 0.52
C GLY A 211 14.36 -9.71 -0.35
N ARG A 212 14.07 -9.67 -1.65
CA ARG A 212 14.66 -8.76 -2.63
C ARG A 212 13.69 -8.44 -3.75
N ALA A 213 13.76 -7.26 -4.33
CA ALA A 213 13.02 -6.91 -5.53
C ALA A 213 13.71 -7.57 -6.75
N ILE A 214 12.93 -8.28 -7.58
CA ILE A 214 13.47 -9.06 -8.71
C ILE A 214 12.91 -8.63 -10.06
N ALA A 215 11.75 -8.01 -10.09
CA ALA A 215 11.16 -7.47 -11.32
C ALA A 215 10.27 -6.26 -10.99
N GLU A 216 10.16 -5.38 -11.96
CA GLU A 216 9.23 -4.26 -11.96
C GLU A 216 8.45 -4.26 -13.27
N ILE A 217 7.12 -4.34 -13.19
CA ILE A 217 6.23 -4.48 -14.34
C ILE A 217 5.37 -3.20 -14.40
N PRO A 218 5.60 -2.32 -15.38
CA PRO A 218 4.75 -1.16 -15.60
C PRO A 218 3.38 -1.58 -16.12
N ILE A 219 2.33 -0.94 -15.61
CA ILE A 219 0.96 -1.16 -16.05
C ILE A 219 0.52 0.10 -16.81
N ASP A 220 0.80 0.12 -18.08
CA ASP A 220 0.49 1.25 -18.98
C ASP A 220 -0.98 1.18 -19.43
N GLU A 221 -1.87 1.41 -18.47
CA GLU A 221 -3.31 1.48 -18.67
C GLU A 221 -3.84 2.81 -18.15
N PRO A 222 -4.59 3.57 -18.98
CA PRO A 222 -5.16 4.85 -18.57
C PRO A 222 -6.07 4.74 -17.34
N LEU A 223 -6.16 5.84 -16.61
CA LEU A 223 -7.07 6.01 -15.48
C LEU A 223 -8.23 6.94 -15.89
N PRO A 224 -9.42 6.75 -15.34
CA PRO A 224 -9.81 5.71 -14.37
C PRO A 224 -9.96 4.34 -15.04
N ARG A 225 -9.51 3.29 -14.35
CA ARG A 225 -9.74 1.91 -14.77
C ARG A 225 -11.17 1.51 -14.45
N THR A 226 -11.76 0.71 -15.35
CA THR A 226 -13.15 0.31 -15.25
C THR A 226 -13.27 -1.23 -15.26
N GLU A 227 -14.48 -1.73 -15.07
CA GLU A 227 -14.77 -3.16 -15.20
C GLU A 227 -14.37 -3.71 -16.57
N ALA A 228 -14.50 -2.90 -17.63
CA ALA A 228 -14.05 -3.27 -18.96
C ALA A 228 -12.55 -3.60 -19.03
N PHE A 229 -11.71 -2.92 -18.23
CA PHE A 229 -10.30 -3.28 -18.12
C PHE A 229 -10.12 -4.65 -17.45
N ARG A 230 -10.84 -4.94 -16.36
CA ARG A 230 -10.75 -6.24 -15.65
C ARG A 230 -11.07 -7.45 -16.55
N THR A 231 -11.92 -7.27 -17.56
CA THR A 231 -12.31 -8.33 -18.49
C THR A 231 -11.52 -8.33 -19.80
N SER A 232 -10.56 -7.42 -19.96
CA SER A 232 -9.78 -7.27 -21.19
C SER A 232 -8.62 -8.28 -21.27
N GLU A 233 -8.24 -8.66 -22.51
CA GLU A 233 -7.04 -9.45 -22.77
C GLU A 233 -5.78 -8.74 -22.25
N ARG A 234 -5.73 -7.42 -22.30
CA ARG A 234 -4.62 -6.62 -21.84
C ARG A 234 -4.40 -6.79 -20.33
N TYR A 235 -5.49 -6.79 -19.54
CA TYR A 235 -5.42 -7.07 -18.10
C TYR A 235 -4.90 -8.47 -17.80
N LEU A 236 -5.42 -9.48 -18.51
CA LEU A 236 -4.96 -10.86 -18.34
C LEU A 236 -3.49 -11.01 -18.70
N ASN A 237 -3.02 -10.32 -19.73
CA ASN A 237 -1.60 -10.33 -20.13
C ASN A 237 -0.71 -9.73 -19.03
N TYR A 238 -1.09 -8.59 -18.41
CA TYR A 238 -0.35 -8.06 -17.26
C TYR A 238 -0.34 -9.04 -16.08
N CYS A 239 -1.47 -9.66 -15.77
CA CYS A 239 -1.55 -10.68 -14.71
C CYS A 239 -0.61 -11.87 -14.99
N GLN A 240 -0.53 -12.32 -16.25
CA GLN A 240 0.39 -13.39 -16.68
C GLN A 240 1.86 -12.98 -16.53
N GLN A 241 2.22 -11.75 -16.88
CA GLN A 241 3.59 -11.23 -16.69
C GLN A 241 3.98 -11.22 -15.20
N VAL A 242 3.09 -10.72 -14.33
CA VAL A 242 3.33 -10.73 -12.88
C VAL A 242 3.44 -12.17 -12.36
N TYR A 243 2.57 -13.06 -12.81
CA TYR A 243 2.60 -14.48 -12.43
C TYR A 243 3.90 -15.16 -12.86
N ALA A 244 4.36 -14.94 -14.08
CA ALA A 244 5.62 -15.48 -14.58
C ALA A 244 6.82 -15.03 -13.73
N ALA A 245 6.90 -13.74 -13.42
CA ALA A 245 7.93 -13.19 -12.55
C ALA A 245 7.87 -13.75 -11.12
N LEU A 246 6.66 -13.97 -10.56
CA LEU A 246 6.48 -14.63 -9.28
C LEU A 246 6.92 -16.09 -9.29
N SER A 247 6.64 -16.81 -10.37
CA SER A 247 7.04 -18.21 -10.53
C SER A 247 8.57 -18.33 -10.58
N GLU A 248 9.25 -17.45 -11.30
CA GLU A 248 10.73 -17.35 -11.28
C GLU A 248 11.26 -17.03 -9.87
N ALA A 249 10.55 -16.16 -9.12
CA ALA A 249 10.92 -15.82 -7.75
C ALA A 249 10.86 -17.01 -6.78
N MET A 250 10.02 -17.98 -7.06
CA MET A 250 9.81 -19.17 -6.23
C MET A 250 10.71 -20.36 -6.63
N ASP A 251 11.37 -20.30 -7.80
CA ASP A 251 12.25 -21.36 -8.27
C ASP A 251 13.59 -21.34 -7.50
N PRO A 252 13.98 -22.45 -6.81
CA PRO A 252 15.23 -22.53 -6.08
C PRO A 252 16.47 -22.32 -6.94
N GLN A 253 16.42 -22.62 -8.25
CA GLN A 253 17.54 -22.48 -9.17
C GLN A 253 17.81 -21.04 -9.63
N SER A 254 16.84 -20.13 -9.51
CA SER A 254 16.99 -18.71 -9.86
C SER A 254 17.65 -17.87 -8.76
N GLN A 255 18.00 -18.48 -7.61
CA GLN A 255 18.53 -17.77 -6.44
C GLN A 255 20.03 -17.45 -6.52
N GLU A 256 20.76 -17.94 -7.52
CA GLU A 256 22.24 -17.82 -7.58
C GLU A 256 22.79 -16.71 -8.49
N SER A 257 21.98 -15.91 -9.19
CA SER A 257 22.50 -14.85 -10.07
C SER A 257 21.82 -13.49 -9.85
N PRO A 258 22.53 -12.48 -9.36
CA PRO A 258 22.01 -11.11 -9.34
C PRO A 258 21.98 -10.56 -10.77
N ARG A 259 20.81 -10.49 -11.40
CA ARG A 259 20.65 -9.71 -12.64
C ARG A 259 20.65 -8.22 -12.26
N GLN A 260 21.63 -7.49 -12.78
CA GLN A 260 21.67 -6.03 -12.73
C GLN A 260 20.52 -5.47 -13.60
N PHE A 261 19.44 -5.07 -12.97
CA PHE A 261 18.33 -4.35 -13.60
C PHE A 261 18.31 -2.90 -13.14
N PHE A 262 19.33 -2.14 -13.48
CA PHE A 262 19.25 -0.68 -13.46
C PHE A 262 20.26 -0.14 -14.47
N SER A 263 19.81 0.09 -15.71
CA SER A 263 20.54 0.91 -16.68
C SER A 263 19.58 1.95 -17.21
N VAL A 264 19.93 3.23 -16.90
CA VAL A 264 19.56 4.52 -17.49
C VAL A 264 18.17 5.03 -17.16
#